data_00c20654c95552f37bb3915eeb3d01e7
#
_entry.id   00c20654c95552f37bb3915eeb3d01e7
#
_cell.length_a   1.000
_cell.length_b   1.000
_cell.length_c   1.000
_cell.angle_alpha   90.00
_cell.angle_beta   90.00
_cell.angle_gamma   90.00
#
_symmetry.space_group_name_H-M   'P 1'
#
loop_
_entity.id
_entity.type
_entity.pdbx_description
1 polymer ?
#
loop_
_entity_poly.entity_id
_entity_poly.type
_entity_poly.pdbx_seq_one_letter_code
_entity_poly.pdbx_strand_id
1 'polypeptide(L)'
;MKKILMIAALMLMSVGAFAQEAGKFAIGANAGIAAYGNEYNPFGVGAKAQYSITENFRAEAAFNYWFPKNDAGIMDFDLNLQYLIPIVDKLYIYPLVGANLGMTHGDAFKAVFDKQQTIFGFQGGAGIEYFLTDNVKANFDIKYQYNKKTESTTTTYKGNTYSSEYEMKYDGPVFQVGIAYVF
;
A
#
# COMPACT_ATOMS: atom_id res chain seq x y z
N MET A 1 14.72 0.28 -24.68
CA MET A 1 14.97 1.18 -23.53
C MET A 1 14.83 2.65 -23.89
N LYS A 2 15.51 3.21 -24.93
CA LYS A 2 15.41 4.65 -25.29
C LYS A 2 13.98 5.10 -25.66
N LYS A 3 13.15 4.25 -26.30
CA LYS A 3 11.77 4.58 -26.67
C LYS A 3 10.84 4.69 -25.47
N ILE A 4 11.04 3.88 -24.43
CA ILE A 4 10.25 3.93 -23.19
C ILE A 4 10.60 5.21 -22.39
N LEU A 5 11.87 5.59 -22.37
CA LEU A 5 12.33 6.84 -21.75
C LEU A 5 11.78 8.08 -22.47
N MET A 6 11.69 8.05 -23.81
CA MET A 6 11.07 9.13 -24.59
C MET A 6 9.56 9.26 -24.34
N ILE A 7 8.85 8.14 -24.25
CA ILE A 7 7.41 8.14 -23.93
C ILE A 7 7.19 8.67 -22.51
N ALA A 8 8.00 8.24 -21.55
CA ALA A 8 7.97 8.76 -20.18
C ALA A 8 8.28 10.27 -20.12
N ALA A 9 9.27 10.74 -20.89
CA ALA A 9 9.61 12.16 -20.97
C ALA A 9 8.52 13.00 -21.66
N LEU A 10 7.86 12.46 -22.70
CA LEU A 10 6.72 13.11 -23.36
C LEU A 10 5.48 13.19 -22.45
N MET A 11 5.23 12.16 -21.65
CA MET A 11 4.15 12.20 -20.63
C MET A 11 4.45 13.24 -19.54
N LEU A 12 5.70 13.47 -19.19
CA LEU A 12 6.11 14.49 -18.22
C LEU A 12 5.95 15.93 -18.75
N MET A 13 5.94 16.13 -20.06
CA MET A 13 5.84 17.46 -20.68
C MET A 13 4.42 17.92 -21.02
N SER A 14 3.42 17.03 -20.97
CA SER A 14 2.01 17.35 -21.30
C SER A 14 1.20 17.93 -20.16
N VAL A 15 1.82 18.21 -19.01
CA VAL A 15 1.13 18.54 -17.76
C VAL A 15 1.07 20.05 -17.60
N GLY A 16 0.09 20.69 -18.21
CA GLY A 16 0.01 22.15 -18.15
C GLY A 16 -1.32 22.79 -17.73
N ALA A 17 -2.42 22.05 -17.53
CA ALA A 17 -3.72 22.71 -17.40
C ALA A 17 -4.68 22.18 -16.33
N PHE A 18 -4.44 21.02 -15.71
CA PHE A 18 -5.44 20.40 -14.81
C PHE A 18 -4.81 19.77 -13.57
N ALA A 19 -3.69 20.30 -13.11
CA ALA A 19 -2.98 19.75 -11.97
C ALA A 19 -3.67 20.06 -10.65
N GLN A 20 -3.62 19.12 -9.74
CA GLN A 20 -4.05 19.34 -8.35
C GLN A 20 -3.15 20.42 -7.72
N GLU A 21 -3.72 21.43 -7.07
CA GLU A 21 -2.92 22.50 -6.44
C GLU A 21 -1.93 21.94 -5.41
N ALA A 22 -0.70 22.43 -5.45
CA ALA A 22 0.31 22.13 -4.44
C ALA A 22 -0.14 22.62 -3.05
N GLY A 23 0.25 21.91 -2.00
CA GLY A 23 -0.10 22.26 -0.62
C GLY A 23 -1.47 21.76 -0.15
N LYS A 24 -2.28 21.16 -1.03
CA LYS A 24 -3.57 20.58 -0.64
C LYS A 24 -3.38 19.34 0.22
N PHE A 25 -4.25 19.20 1.20
CA PHE A 25 -4.34 18.06 2.09
C PHE A 25 -5.66 17.32 1.85
N ALA A 26 -5.64 16.00 1.93
CA ALA A 26 -6.86 15.22 1.84
C ALA A 26 -6.90 14.13 2.91
N ILE A 27 -8.10 13.84 3.40
CA ILE A 27 -8.37 12.71 4.30
C ILE A 27 -9.43 11.83 3.65
N GLY A 28 -9.22 10.52 3.73
CA GLY A 28 -10.12 9.58 3.11
C GLY A 28 -10.19 8.25 3.81
N ALA A 29 -11.09 7.42 3.31
CA ALA A 29 -11.25 6.03 3.69
C ALA A 29 -11.10 5.15 2.46
N ASN A 30 -10.71 3.90 2.67
CA ASN A 30 -10.63 2.88 1.65
C ASN A 30 -11.20 1.56 2.14
N ALA A 31 -11.56 0.72 1.18
CA ALA A 31 -11.91 -0.68 1.40
C ALA A 31 -11.31 -1.51 0.27
N GLY A 32 -10.94 -2.75 0.54
CA GLY A 32 -10.29 -3.55 -0.50
C GLY A 32 -10.13 -5.01 -0.14
N ILE A 33 -9.55 -5.73 -1.07
CA ILE A 33 -9.17 -7.13 -0.93
C ILE A 33 -7.68 -7.27 -1.24
N ALA A 34 -7.01 -8.10 -0.47
CA ALA A 34 -5.65 -8.52 -0.76
C ALA A 34 -5.66 -10.00 -1.20
N ALA A 35 -4.79 -10.34 -2.14
CA ALA A 35 -4.62 -11.72 -2.60
C ALA A 35 -3.20 -12.19 -2.25
N TYR A 36 -3.00 -12.58 -1.01
CA TYR A 36 -1.72 -13.06 -0.49
C TYR A 36 -1.61 -14.59 -0.60
N GLY A 37 -1.22 -15.05 -1.80
CA GLY A 37 -1.10 -16.50 -2.06
C GLY A 37 -2.44 -17.22 -2.24
N ASN A 38 -2.42 -18.54 -2.26
CA ASN A 38 -3.55 -19.35 -2.72
C ASN A 38 -4.73 -19.43 -1.74
N GLU A 39 -4.56 -19.09 -0.46
CA GLU A 39 -5.59 -19.32 0.56
C GLU A 39 -5.94 -18.10 1.41
N TYR A 40 -5.07 -17.08 1.45
CA TYR A 40 -5.26 -15.90 2.29
C TYR A 40 -5.63 -14.67 1.46
N ASN A 41 -6.93 -14.45 1.29
CA ASN A 41 -7.49 -13.31 0.57
C ASN A 41 -8.38 -12.51 1.53
N PRO A 42 -7.80 -11.69 2.42
CA PRO A 42 -8.58 -10.91 3.37
C PRO A 42 -9.28 -9.72 2.69
N PHE A 43 -10.46 -9.39 3.18
CA PHE A 43 -11.09 -8.09 3.00
C PHE A 43 -10.55 -7.13 4.07
N GLY A 44 -10.44 -5.85 3.73
CA GLY A 44 -9.97 -4.84 4.67
C GLY A 44 -10.61 -3.48 4.45
N VAL A 45 -10.47 -2.65 5.48
CA VAL A 45 -10.86 -1.25 5.46
C VAL A 45 -9.72 -0.41 6.00
N GLY A 46 -9.67 0.85 5.60
CA GLY A 46 -8.59 1.73 6.03
C GLY A 46 -8.96 3.20 6.01
N ALA A 47 -8.04 3.98 6.56
CA ALA A 47 -8.05 5.42 6.49
C ALA A 47 -6.75 5.89 5.83
N LYS A 48 -6.80 7.02 5.13
CA LYS A 48 -5.64 7.61 4.47
C LYS A 48 -5.61 9.12 4.60
N ALA A 49 -4.41 9.63 4.64
CA ALA A 49 -4.11 11.06 4.57
C ALA A 49 -3.17 11.29 3.38
N GLN A 50 -3.42 12.33 2.61
CA GLN A 50 -2.65 12.66 1.43
C GLN A 50 -2.22 14.12 1.48
N TYR A 51 -1.02 14.40 1.01
CA TYR A 51 -0.47 15.75 0.89
C TYR A 51 0.13 15.96 -0.49
N SER A 52 -0.36 16.95 -1.22
CA SER A 52 0.15 17.34 -2.55
C SER A 52 1.41 18.17 -2.38
N ILE A 53 2.57 17.54 -2.56
CA ILE A 53 3.89 18.18 -2.44
C ILE A 53 4.06 19.19 -3.57
N THR A 54 3.68 18.78 -4.77
CA THR A 54 3.59 19.61 -5.97
C THR A 54 2.26 19.31 -6.67
N GLU A 55 2.01 19.96 -7.79
CA GLU A 55 0.85 19.68 -8.63
C GLU A 55 0.78 18.20 -9.08
N ASN A 56 1.94 17.55 -9.24
CA ASN A 56 2.01 16.18 -9.73
C ASN A 56 2.45 15.17 -8.67
N PHE A 57 3.23 15.58 -7.66
CA PHE A 57 3.71 14.67 -6.63
C PHE A 57 2.86 14.76 -5.37
N ARG A 58 2.42 13.59 -4.91
CA ARG A 58 1.62 13.45 -3.70
C ARG A 58 2.21 12.36 -2.79
N ALA A 59 2.35 12.70 -1.52
CA ALA A 59 2.62 11.72 -0.46
C ALA A 59 1.30 11.22 0.11
N GLU A 60 1.25 9.95 0.45
CA GLU A 60 0.11 9.32 1.11
C GLU A 60 0.59 8.50 2.30
N ALA A 61 -0.06 8.67 3.45
CA ALA A 61 0.04 7.79 4.59
C ALA A 61 -1.31 7.07 4.76
N ALA A 62 -1.30 5.76 4.90
CA ALA A 62 -2.51 4.99 5.07
C ALA A 62 -2.36 3.96 6.20
N PHE A 63 -3.47 3.69 6.86
CA PHE A 63 -3.63 2.59 7.80
C PHE A 63 -4.72 1.67 7.27
N ASN A 64 -4.43 0.37 7.16
CA ASN A 64 -5.37 -0.63 6.71
C ASN A 64 -5.51 -1.73 7.76
N TYR A 65 -6.73 -2.12 8.02
CA TYR A 65 -7.09 -3.25 8.85
C TYR A 65 -7.67 -4.35 7.97
N TRP A 66 -6.93 -5.45 7.85
CA TRP A 66 -7.35 -6.64 7.11
C TRP A 66 -8.03 -7.60 8.08
N PHE A 67 -9.32 -7.87 7.84
CA PHE A 67 -10.11 -8.72 8.71
C PHE A 67 -9.52 -10.13 8.81
N PRO A 68 -9.48 -10.71 10.02
CA PRO A 68 -8.96 -12.03 10.22
C PRO A 68 -9.68 -13.06 9.35
N LYS A 69 -8.89 -13.94 8.73
CA LYS A 69 -9.35 -15.14 8.07
C LYS A 69 -8.63 -16.31 8.70
N ASN A 70 -9.38 -17.31 9.21
CA ASN A 70 -8.81 -18.44 9.99
C ASN A 70 -7.99 -17.94 11.21
N ASP A 71 -8.51 -16.98 11.95
CA ASP A 71 -7.89 -16.35 13.13
C ASP A 71 -6.52 -15.67 12.88
N ALA A 72 -6.19 -15.41 11.62
CA ALA A 72 -5.02 -14.65 11.21
C ALA A 72 -5.43 -13.34 10.52
N GLY A 73 -5.00 -12.22 11.05
CA GLY A 73 -5.25 -10.87 10.51
C GLY A 73 -3.98 -10.04 10.43
N ILE A 74 -4.04 -8.98 9.63
CA ILE A 74 -2.92 -8.07 9.39
C ILE A 74 -3.42 -6.64 9.53
N MET A 75 -2.61 -5.78 10.12
CA MET A 75 -2.73 -4.32 10.08
C MET A 75 -1.53 -3.77 9.35
N ASP A 76 -1.76 -2.88 8.38
CA ASP A 76 -0.69 -2.25 7.61
C ASP A 76 -0.65 -0.74 7.82
N PHE A 77 0.56 -0.22 7.96
CA PHE A 77 0.86 1.19 7.83
C PHE A 77 1.65 1.40 6.54
N ASP A 78 1.07 2.15 5.62
CA ASP A 78 1.64 2.42 4.30
C ASP A 78 2.13 3.86 4.21
N LEU A 79 3.28 4.05 3.57
CA LEU A 79 3.77 5.34 3.11
C LEU A 79 4.03 5.24 1.60
N ASN A 80 3.30 6.01 0.81
CA ASN A 80 3.34 5.99 -0.64
C ASN A 80 3.74 7.35 -1.21
N LEU A 81 4.46 7.32 -2.31
CA LEU A 81 4.65 8.44 -3.22
C LEU A 81 3.89 8.14 -4.51
N GLN A 82 3.11 9.10 -4.97
CA GLN A 82 2.26 9.00 -6.14
C GLN A 82 2.62 10.12 -7.12
N TYR A 83 2.61 9.82 -8.42
CA TYR A 83 2.80 10.79 -9.47
C TYR A 83 1.52 10.94 -10.29
N LEU A 84 0.84 12.06 -10.13
CA LEU A 84 -0.46 12.35 -10.74
C LEU A 84 -0.28 12.77 -12.20
N ILE A 85 -0.98 12.08 -13.08
CA ILE A 85 -1.01 12.35 -14.52
C ILE A 85 -2.47 12.67 -14.89
N PRO A 86 -2.78 13.93 -15.22
CA PRO A 86 -4.13 14.29 -15.67
C PRO A 86 -4.40 13.65 -17.04
N ILE A 87 -5.56 13.04 -17.20
CA ILE A 87 -6.01 12.44 -18.46
C ILE A 87 -7.03 13.32 -19.14
N VAL A 88 -8.06 13.70 -18.39
CA VAL A 88 -9.09 14.67 -18.77
C VAL A 88 -9.48 15.45 -17.52
N ASP A 89 -10.37 16.42 -17.67
CA ASP A 89 -10.89 17.17 -16.52
C ASP A 89 -11.37 16.23 -15.41
N LYS A 90 -10.91 16.48 -14.17
CA LYS A 90 -11.25 15.73 -12.96
C LYS A 90 -10.79 14.27 -12.92
N LEU A 91 -10.11 13.75 -13.95
CA LEU A 91 -9.65 12.36 -14.02
C LEU A 91 -8.13 12.29 -14.07
N TYR A 92 -7.55 11.58 -13.12
CA TYR A 92 -6.11 11.35 -13.00
C TYR A 92 -5.80 9.87 -12.93
N ILE A 93 -4.69 9.46 -13.51
CA ILE A 93 -4.04 8.19 -13.23
C ILE A 93 -2.73 8.46 -12.49
N TYR A 94 -2.27 7.51 -11.71
CA TYR A 94 -1.01 7.67 -11.00
C TYR A 94 -0.31 6.33 -10.76
N PRO A 95 0.96 6.20 -11.12
CA PRO A 95 1.84 5.21 -10.53
C PRO A 95 2.07 5.54 -9.06
N LEU A 96 2.25 4.52 -8.26
CA LEU A 96 2.61 4.63 -6.86
C LEU A 96 3.75 3.69 -6.49
N VAL A 97 4.56 4.11 -5.56
CA VAL A 97 5.62 3.32 -4.94
C VAL A 97 5.67 3.67 -3.46
N GLY A 98 5.92 2.68 -2.62
CA GLY A 98 5.93 2.93 -1.19
C GLY A 98 6.56 1.81 -0.37
N ALA A 99 6.55 2.06 0.93
CA ALA A 99 6.93 1.10 1.96
C ALA A 99 5.74 0.85 2.87
N ASN A 100 5.71 -0.32 3.48
CA ASN A 100 4.70 -0.68 4.46
C ASN A 100 5.29 -1.38 5.68
N LEU A 101 4.57 -1.27 6.79
CA LEU A 101 4.80 -2.00 8.02
C LEU A 101 3.55 -2.81 8.33
N GLY A 102 3.63 -4.12 8.11
CA GLY A 102 2.56 -5.02 8.49
C GLY A 102 2.75 -5.55 9.91
N MET A 103 1.67 -5.55 10.67
CA MET A 103 1.60 -6.15 11.99
C MET A 103 0.58 -7.26 12.00
N THR A 104 1.02 -8.46 12.38
CA THR A 104 0.12 -9.61 12.50
C THR A 104 -0.72 -9.52 13.76
N HIS A 105 -1.97 -9.92 13.67
CA HIS A 105 -2.86 -10.05 14.82
C HIS A 105 -3.74 -11.29 14.68
N GLY A 106 -4.34 -11.74 15.82
CA GLY A 106 -5.17 -12.92 15.87
C GLY A 106 -4.56 -14.05 16.69
N ASP A 107 -5.38 -15.03 17.06
CA ASP A 107 -4.96 -16.09 17.98
C ASP A 107 -4.08 -17.14 17.30
N ALA A 108 -4.20 -17.33 15.98
CA ALA A 108 -3.32 -18.19 15.22
C ALA A 108 -1.85 -17.75 15.30
N PHE A 109 -1.59 -16.44 15.23
CA PHE A 109 -0.22 -15.92 15.36
C PHE A 109 0.32 -15.99 16.78
N LYS A 110 -0.54 -15.76 17.80
CA LYS A 110 -0.15 -15.88 19.20
C LYS A 110 0.25 -17.32 19.57
N ALA A 111 -0.48 -18.29 19.04
CA ALA A 111 -0.21 -19.71 19.29
C ALA A 111 1.17 -20.17 18.76
N VAL A 112 1.66 -19.55 17.69
CA VAL A 112 2.91 -19.94 17.02
C VAL A 112 4.10 -19.10 17.49
N PHE A 113 3.93 -17.81 17.73
CA PHE A 113 5.03 -16.86 17.90
C PHE A 113 5.07 -16.14 19.26
N ASP A 114 4.10 -16.41 20.14
CA ASP A 114 3.97 -15.77 21.49
C ASP A 114 3.93 -14.23 21.49
N LYS A 115 4.15 -13.58 20.32
CA LYS A 115 4.18 -12.11 20.14
C LYS A 115 3.66 -11.71 18.77
N GLN A 116 3.12 -10.49 18.68
CA GLN A 116 2.84 -9.83 17.41
C GLN A 116 4.13 -9.68 16.60
N GLN A 117 4.04 -10.01 15.33
CA GLN A 117 5.15 -9.86 14.40
C GLN A 117 4.98 -8.60 13.57
N THR A 118 6.05 -7.79 13.52
CA THR A 118 6.14 -6.65 12.62
C THR A 118 6.99 -7.03 11.43
N ILE A 119 6.45 -6.82 10.24
CA ILE A 119 7.08 -7.21 8.96
C ILE A 119 7.16 -5.97 8.10
N PHE A 120 8.37 -5.61 7.70
CA PHE A 120 8.61 -4.51 6.77
C PHE A 120 8.48 -5.00 5.33
N GLY A 121 7.93 -4.14 4.47
CA GLY A 121 7.76 -4.44 3.06
C GLY A 121 7.80 -3.22 2.17
N PHE A 122 7.74 -3.50 0.89
CA PHE A 122 7.65 -2.51 -0.19
C PHE A 122 6.42 -2.78 -1.02
N GLN A 123 5.93 -1.73 -1.67
CA GLN A 123 4.79 -1.86 -2.57
C GLN A 123 4.95 -0.94 -3.78
N GLY A 124 4.35 -1.36 -4.87
CA GLY A 124 4.29 -0.58 -6.10
C GLY A 124 3.05 -0.92 -6.90
N GLY A 125 2.55 0.06 -7.63
CA GLY A 125 1.31 -0.13 -8.38
C GLY A 125 0.87 1.11 -9.13
N ALA A 126 -0.42 1.18 -9.39
CA ALA A 126 -1.05 2.33 -10.04
C ALA A 126 -2.47 2.51 -9.53
N GLY A 127 -2.97 3.72 -9.68
CA GLY A 127 -4.36 4.03 -9.37
C GLY A 127 -4.95 4.98 -10.40
N ILE A 128 -6.26 5.09 -10.29
CA ILE A 128 -7.08 6.06 -11.01
C ILE A 128 -7.92 6.81 -9.98
N GLU A 129 -8.03 8.12 -10.12
CA GLU A 129 -8.92 8.92 -9.28
C GLU A 129 -9.77 9.87 -10.13
N TYR A 130 -10.98 10.08 -9.66
CA TYR A 130 -11.95 10.99 -10.27
C TYR A 130 -12.54 11.92 -9.22
N PHE A 131 -12.52 13.22 -9.49
CA PHE A 131 -13.15 14.23 -8.65
C PHE A 131 -14.65 14.26 -8.90
N LEU A 132 -15.42 13.78 -7.92
CA LEU A 132 -16.89 13.80 -7.93
C LEU A 132 -17.41 15.23 -7.76
N THR A 133 -16.72 16.01 -6.93
CA THR A 133 -16.92 17.46 -6.74
C THR A 133 -15.56 18.12 -6.66
N ASP A 134 -15.48 19.41 -6.46
CA ASP A 134 -14.20 20.14 -6.32
C ASP A 134 -13.40 19.69 -5.07
N ASN A 135 -14.07 19.14 -4.07
CA ASN A 135 -13.46 18.72 -2.81
C ASN A 135 -13.54 17.21 -2.53
N VAL A 136 -14.34 16.45 -3.29
CA VAL A 136 -14.53 15.02 -3.05
C VAL A 136 -14.04 14.23 -4.24
N LYS A 137 -13.17 13.27 -4.00
CA LYS A 137 -12.65 12.36 -5.03
C LYS A 137 -12.82 10.90 -4.64
N ALA A 138 -13.10 10.07 -5.63
CA ALA A 138 -13.08 8.62 -5.53
C ALA A 138 -11.83 8.07 -6.24
N ASN A 139 -11.28 6.97 -5.77
CA ASN A 139 -10.14 6.31 -6.40
C ASN A 139 -10.27 4.79 -6.41
N PHE A 140 -9.53 4.19 -7.32
CA PHE A 140 -9.29 2.76 -7.38
C PHE A 140 -7.79 2.52 -7.54
N ASP A 141 -7.22 1.67 -6.67
CA ASP A 141 -5.80 1.34 -6.64
C ASP A 141 -5.59 -0.15 -6.87
N ILE A 142 -4.58 -0.46 -7.66
CA ILE A 142 -4.01 -1.81 -7.79
C ILE A 142 -2.55 -1.69 -7.41
N LYS A 143 -2.13 -2.40 -6.36
CA LYS A 143 -0.73 -2.42 -5.92
C LYS A 143 -0.29 -3.84 -5.61
N TYR A 144 0.97 -4.13 -5.82
CA TYR A 144 1.61 -5.36 -5.36
C TYR A 144 2.38 -5.05 -4.09
N GLN A 145 2.09 -5.76 -3.02
CA GLN A 145 2.83 -5.69 -1.75
C GLN A 145 3.80 -6.87 -1.68
N TYR A 146 5.01 -6.60 -1.19
CA TYR A 146 6.03 -7.60 -0.93
C TYR A 146 6.56 -7.43 0.48
N ASN A 147 6.22 -8.35 1.36
CA ASN A 147 6.57 -8.35 2.76
C ASN A 147 7.28 -9.65 3.10
N LYS A 148 8.48 -9.51 3.64
CA LYS A 148 9.31 -10.66 4.01
C LYS A 148 10.02 -10.40 5.32
N LYS A 149 10.01 -11.40 6.21
CA LYS A 149 10.80 -11.42 7.44
C LYS A 149 11.40 -12.80 7.63
N THR A 150 12.69 -12.84 7.88
CA THR A 150 13.40 -14.06 8.27
C THR A 150 13.75 -13.95 9.73
N GLU A 151 13.35 -14.91 10.54
CA GLU A 151 13.73 -15.01 11.94
C GLU A 151 14.53 -16.30 12.18
N SER A 152 15.65 -16.17 12.90
CA SER A 152 16.48 -17.30 13.30
C SER A 152 16.23 -17.57 14.78
N THR A 153 15.79 -18.77 15.09
CA THR A 153 15.68 -19.24 16.47
C THR A 153 16.81 -20.20 16.77
N THR A 154 17.57 -19.87 17.81
CA THR A 154 18.68 -20.71 18.28
C THR A 154 18.26 -21.39 19.57
N THR A 155 18.22 -22.71 19.57
CA THR A 155 17.94 -23.52 20.75
C THR A 155 19.17 -24.35 21.13
N THR A 156 19.63 -24.23 22.38
CA THR A 156 20.74 -25.08 22.89
C THR A 156 20.13 -26.22 23.68
N TYR A 157 20.37 -27.45 23.22
CA TYR A 157 19.97 -28.65 23.90
C TYR A 157 21.20 -29.58 24.14
N LYS A 158 21.43 -29.96 25.37
CA LYS A 158 22.56 -30.81 25.80
C LYS A 158 23.94 -30.34 25.30
N GLY A 159 24.17 -29.00 25.26
CA GLY A 159 25.45 -28.45 24.81
C GLY A 159 25.58 -28.29 23.29
N ASN A 160 24.62 -28.79 22.50
CA ASN A 160 24.57 -28.56 21.07
C ASN A 160 23.63 -27.45 20.72
N THR A 161 24.07 -26.53 19.86
CA THR A 161 23.31 -25.40 19.39
C THR A 161 22.63 -25.76 18.05
N TYR A 162 21.30 -25.66 18.03
CA TYR A 162 20.48 -25.85 16.82
C TYR A 162 19.94 -24.51 16.40
N SER A 163 20.18 -24.11 15.16
CA SER A 163 19.61 -22.92 14.56
C SER A 163 18.55 -23.33 13.53
N SER A 164 17.35 -22.78 13.69
CA SER A 164 16.26 -22.95 12.73
C SER A 164 15.87 -21.57 12.20
N GLU A 165 15.79 -21.42 10.89
CA GLU A 165 15.30 -20.22 10.23
C GLU A 165 13.85 -20.41 9.84
N TYR A 166 13.03 -19.41 10.20
CA TYR A 166 11.63 -19.34 9.79
C TYR A 166 11.45 -18.10 8.91
N GLU A 167 10.94 -18.30 7.72
CA GLU A 167 10.60 -17.24 6.79
C GLU A 167 9.10 -16.98 6.86
N MET A 168 8.73 -15.73 7.23
CA MET A 168 7.38 -15.23 7.11
C MET A 168 7.32 -14.33 5.87
N LYS A 169 6.47 -14.69 4.95
CA LYS A 169 6.26 -13.94 3.70
C LYS A 169 4.77 -13.83 3.42
N TYR A 170 4.32 -12.61 3.16
CA TYR A 170 3.03 -12.38 2.53
C TYR A 170 3.21 -11.35 1.42
N ASP A 171 2.92 -11.76 0.23
CA ASP A 171 3.06 -10.93 -0.95
C ASP A 171 1.91 -11.22 -1.93
N GLY A 172 1.52 -10.20 -2.65
CA GLY A 172 0.47 -10.34 -3.63
C GLY A 172 -0.19 -9.01 -4.02
N PRO A 173 -1.10 -9.09 -4.99
CA PRO A 173 -1.86 -7.94 -5.41
C PRO A 173 -2.90 -7.53 -4.35
N VAL A 174 -3.05 -6.21 -4.21
CA VAL A 174 -4.05 -5.55 -3.37
C VAL A 174 -4.88 -4.63 -4.24
N PHE A 175 -6.19 -4.76 -4.12
CA PHE A 175 -7.17 -3.95 -4.85
C PHE A 175 -7.95 -3.13 -3.83
N GLN A 176 -7.98 -1.81 -4.01
CA GLN A 176 -8.66 -0.90 -3.08
C GLN A 176 -9.51 0.11 -3.82
N VAL A 177 -10.69 0.37 -3.32
CA VAL A 177 -11.52 1.54 -3.66
C VAL A 177 -11.51 2.52 -2.50
N GLY A 178 -11.54 3.79 -2.80
CA GLY A 178 -11.51 4.81 -1.76
C GLY A 178 -12.27 6.06 -2.11
N ILE A 179 -12.53 6.84 -1.08
CA ILE A 179 -13.09 8.19 -1.19
C ILE A 179 -12.28 9.11 -0.28
N ALA A 180 -12.04 10.34 -0.73
CA ALA A 180 -11.30 11.32 0.06
C ALA A 180 -11.89 12.72 -0.11
N TYR A 181 -11.78 13.52 0.95
CA TYR A 181 -12.09 14.93 0.96
C TYR A 181 -10.81 15.75 0.91
N VAL A 182 -10.74 16.71 0.00
CA VAL A 182 -9.62 17.63 -0.22
C VAL A 182 -9.93 18.98 0.40
N PHE A 183 -9.01 19.48 1.22
CA PHE A 183 -9.11 20.76 1.94
C PHE A 183 -8.43 21.89 1.19
#